data_1ce46d2e951273c54151513211f29e1c
#
_entry.id   1ce46d2e951273c54151513211f29e1c
#
_cell.length_a   1.000
_cell.length_b   1.000
_cell.length_c   1.000
_cell.angle_alpha   90.00
_cell.angle_beta   90.00
_cell.angle_gamma   90.00
#
_symmetry.space_group_name_H-M   'P 1'
#
loop_
_entity.id
_entity.type
_entity.pdbx_description
1 polymer ?
#
loop_
_entity_poly.entity_id
_entity_poly.type
_entity_poly.pdbx_seq_one_letter_code
_entity_poly.pdbx_strand_id
1 'polypeptide(L)'
;MRPLLLQVGIRNVNIGERVTCVEPCNLYECTIGDDSFVGPFVEIQRGVIIGKRCRIQSHSFICEKVSISDDCFIGHGVMFVNDLFKQGGPSGNAESWKSTHIGNQVSIGSNATILPVQITNQVVIGAGAVVTKDITEPGFYAGNPAKKIRSLPK
;
A
#
# COMPACT_ATOMS: atom_id res chain seq x y z
N MET A 1 -10.67 -35.94 -1.95
CA MET A 1 -10.56 -34.75 -2.83
C MET A 1 -9.23 -34.06 -2.54
N ARG A 2 -8.44 -33.71 -3.55
CA ARG A 2 -7.16 -33.00 -3.34
C ARG A 2 -7.41 -31.48 -3.47
N PRO A 3 -6.80 -30.63 -2.61
CA PRO A 3 -6.95 -29.18 -2.75
C PRO A 3 -6.27 -28.67 -4.04
N LEU A 4 -6.79 -27.58 -4.60
CA LEU A 4 -6.07 -26.80 -5.60
C LEU A 4 -4.96 -26.03 -4.89
N LEU A 5 -3.70 -26.29 -5.24
CA LEU A 5 -2.55 -25.62 -4.65
C LEU A 5 -2.02 -24.58 -5.64
N LEU A 6 -1.97 -23.32 -5.21
CA LEU A 6 -1.35 -22.23 -5.95
C LEU A 6 -0.06 -21.82 -5.22
N GLN A 7 0.98 -21.57 -6.00
CA GLN A 7 2.28 -21.18 -5.44
C GLN A 7 2.35 -19.69 -5.16
N VAL A 8 2.93 -19.33 -4.03
CA VAL A 8 3.38 -17.97 -3.73
C VAL A 8 4.62 -17.65 -4.57
N GLY A 9 4.76 -16.40 -4.99
CA GLY A 9 5.94 -15.96 -5.75
C GLY A 9 5.68 -14.72 -6.60
N ILE A 10 6.60 -14.47 -7.53
CA ILE A 10 6.55 -13.31 -8.44
C ILE A 10 6.02 -13.79 -9.79
N ARG A 11 4.87 -13.26 -10.21
CA ARG A 11 4.17 -13.69 -11.44
C ARG A 11 3.69 -12.50 -12.25
N ASN A 12 4.10 -12.39 -13.51
CA ASN A 12 3.66 -11.35 -14.45
C ASN A 12 3.83 -9.92 -13.89
N VAL A 13 4.95 -9.66 -13.20
CA VAL A 13 5.27 -8.37 -12.62
C VAL A 13 6.17 -7.58 -13.56
N ASN A 14 5.82 -6.33 -13.81
CA ASN A 14 6.70 -5.39 -14.50
C ASN A 14 7.66 -4.77 -13.48
N ILE A 15 8.91 -5.21 -13.48
CA ILE A 15 9.93 -4.80 -12.50
C ILE A 15 10.93 -3.88 -13.18
N GLY A 16 11.15 -2.71 -12.58
CA GLY A 16 12.15 -1.74 -12.98
C GLY A 16 13.59 -2.17 -12.68
N GLU A 17 14.54 -1.29 -12.95
CA GLU A 17 15.96 -1.56 -12.70
C GLU A 17 16.30 -1.49 -11.21
N ARG A 18 17.25 -2.32 -10.77
CA ARG A 18 17.80 -2.35 -9.39
C ARG A 18 16.74 -2.53 -8.29
N VAL A 19 15.62 -3.16 -8.60
CA VAL A 19 14.62 -3.54 -7.62
C VAL A 19 15.11 -4.74 -6.82
N THR A 20 14.94 -4.70 -5.51
CA THR A 20 15.22 -5.82 -4.61
C THR A 20 13.92 -6.37 -4.05
N CYS A 21 13.68 -7.66 -4.23
CA CYS A 21 12.58 -8.39 -3.59
C CYS A 21 13.16 -9.47 -2.68
N VAL A 22 12.72 -9.49 -1.43
CA VAL A 22 13.12 -10.51 -0.45
C VAL A 22 12.05 -11.59 -0.38
N GLU A 23 12.42 -12.81 -0.69
CA GLU A 23 11.51 -13.97 -0.64
C GLU A 23 11.32 -14.50 0.80
N PRO A 24 10.17 -15.13 1.11
CA PRO A 24 9.04 -15.30 0.23
C PRO A 24 8.16 -14.03 0.16
N CYS A 25 7.70 -13.69 -1.03
CA CYS A 25 6.73 -12.62 -1.26
C CYS A 25 5.72 -13.06 -2.34
N ASN A 26 4.54 -12.43 -2.37
CA ASN A 26 3.49 -12.75 -3.32
C ASN A 26 3.15 -11.52 -4.17
N LEU A 27 3.82 -11.38 -5.30
CA LEU A 27 3.67 -10.25 -6.21
C LEU A 27 3.07 -10.73 -7.53
N TYR A 28 1.96 -10.17 -7.97
CA TYR A 28 1.38 -10.61 -9.24
C TYR A 28 0.68 -9.51 -10.01
N GLU A 29 0.92 -9.50 -11.31
CA GLU A 29 0.29 -8.61 -12.29
C GLU A 29 0.35 -7.13 -11.89
N CYS A 30 1.43 -6.70 -11.24
CA CYS A 30 1.67 -5.34 -10.75
C CYS A 30 2.92 -4.73 -11.38
N THR A 31 3.17 -3.46 -11.08
CA THR A 31 4.35 -2.71 -11.55
C THR A 31 5.13 -2.19 -10.35
N ILE A 32 6.46 -2.34 -10.39
CA ILE A 32 7.38 -1.83 -9.35
C ILE A 32 8.47 -1.02 -10.04
N GLY A 33 8.58 0.26 -9.70
CA GLY A 33 9.54 1.20 -10.26
C GLY A 33 10.98 0.98 -9.78
N ASP A 34 11.91 1.59 -10.50
CA ASP A 34 13.35 1.46 -10.29
C ASP A 34 13.77 1.76 -8.84
N ASP A 35 14.86 1.12 -8.40
CA ASP A 35 15.50 1.33 -7.10
C ASP A 35 14.60 1.05 -5.89
N SER A 36 13.49 0.36 -6.08
CA SER A 36 12.55 0.04 -5.00
C SER A 36 12.92 -1.26 -4.28
N PHE A 37 12.46 -1.37 -3.04
CA PHE A 37 12.67 -2.52 -2.17
C PHE A 37 11.34 -3.11 -1.72
N VAL A 38 11.19 -4.42 -1.80
CA VAL A 38 10.05 -5.19 -1.30
C VAL A 38 10.57 -6.21 -0.30
N GLY A 39 10.13 -6.09 0.94
CA GLY A 39 10.50 -6.98 2.04
C GLY A 39 9.80 -8.34 1.97
N PRO A 40 10.21 -9.29 2.84
CA PRO A 40 9.62 -10.61 2.89
C PRO A 40 8.16 -10.57 3.37
N PHE A 41 7.38 -11.56 2.94
CA PHE A 41 5.97 -11.73 3.30
C PHE A 41 5.06 -10.56 2.87
N VAL A 42 5.50 -9.78 1.91
CA VAL A 42 4.67 -8.74 1.27
C VAL A 42 3.77 -9.40 0.24
N GLU A 43 2.51 -8.94 0.18
CA GLU A 43 1.63 -9.22 -0.95
C GLU A 43 1.30 -7.94 -1.69
N ILE A 44 1.49 -7.95 -3.02
CA ILE A 44 1.09 -6.87 -3.94
C ILE A 44 0.23 -7.48 -5.04
N GLN A 45 -1.00 -7.03 -5.12
CA GLN A 45 -2.01 -7.60 -6.00
C GLN A 45 -2.03 -6.96 -7.39
N ARG A 46 -2.85 -7.53 -8.26
CA ARG A 46 -3.08 -7.13 -9.64
C ARG A 46 -3.37 -5.64 -9.78
N GLY A 47 -2.75 -5.02 -10.78
CA GLY A 47 -2.99 -3.64 -11.17
C GLY A 47 -2.39 -2.59 -10.22
N VAL A 48 -1.72 -3.01 -9.14
CA VAL A 48 -1.01 -2.09 -8.25
C VAL A 48 0.18 -1.48 -8.98
N ILE A 49 0.40 -0.20 -8.74
CA ILE A 49 1.56 0.56 -9.26
C ILE A 49 2.36 1.08 -8.08
N ILE A 50 3.61 0.67 -7.99
CA ILE A 50 4.60 1.20 -7.06
C ILE A 50 5.60 2.03 -7.86
N GLY A 51 5.80 3.27 -7.46
CA GLY A 51 6.76 4.20 -8.06
C GLY A 51 8.22 3.81 -7.79
N LYS A 52 9.12 4.73 -8.08
CA LYS A 52 10.57 4.55 -7.92
C LYS A 52 11.03 4.84 -6.50
N ARG A 53 12.12 4.21 -6.10
CA ARG A 53 12.78 4.44 -4.79
C ARG A 53 11.83 4.26 -3.60
N CYS A 54 10.83 3.39 -3.76
CA CYS A 54 9.90 3.03 -2.70
C CYS A 54 10.47 1.90 -1.83
N ARG A 55 10.09 1.89 -0.56
CA ARG A 55 10.45 0.81 0.37
C ARG A 55 9.18 0.23 0.97
N ILE A 56 8.83 -0.97 0.57
CA ILE A 56 7.69 -1.72 1.08
C ILE A 56 8.22 -2.73 2.10
N GLN A 57 7.91 -2.50 3.36
CA GLN A 57 8.44 -3.32 4.44
C GLN A 57 7.63 -4.61 4.63
N SER A 58 8.23 -5.57 5.36
CA SER A 58 7.68 -6.92 5.54
C SER A 58 6.22 -6.93 6.04
N HIS A 59 5.48 -7.96 5.61
CA HIS A 59 4.09 -8.21 6.02
C HIS A 59 3.07 -7.15 5.57
N SER A 60 3.44 -6.24 4.66
CA SER A 60 2.48 -5.28 4.10
C SER A 60 1.61 -5.95 3.04
N PHE A 61 0.34 -5.58 3.03
CA PHE A 61 -0.64 -6.01 2.05
C PHE A 61 -1.12 -4.83 1.22
N ILE A 62 -0.90 -4.87 -0.09
CA ILE A 62 -1.29 -3.84 -1.03
C ILE A 62 -2.30 -4.44 -2.02
N CYS A 63 -3.57 -4.14 -1.81
CA CYS A 63 -4.67 -4.69 -2.60
C CYS A 63 -4.81 -4.00 -3.96
N GLU A 64 -5.62 -4.60 -4.84
CA GLU A 64 -5.95 -4.03 -6.13
C GLU A 64 -6.46 -2.58 -6.02
N LYS A 65 -6.23 -1.78 -7.06
CA LYS A 65 -6.59 -0.35 -7.18
C LYS A 65 -5.81 0.61 -6.29
N VAL A 66 -4.65 0.19 -5.78
CA VAL A 66 -3.71 1.06 -5.08
C VAL A 66 -2.62 1.53 -6.03
N SER A 67 -2.30 2.82 -6.00
CA SER A 67 -1.12 3.40 -6.63
C SER A 67 -0.31 4.19 -5.61
N ILE A 68 1.00 3.98 -5.60
CA ILE A 68 1.96 4.62 -4.71
C ILE A 68 2.99 5.31 -5.59
N SER A 69 3.14 6.62 -5.43
CA SER A 69 4.09 7.42 -6.19
C SER A 69 5.53 7.22 -5.69
N ASP A 70 6.46 8.06 -6.13
CA ASP A 70 7.89 7.90 -5.86
C ASP A 70 8.30 8.23 -4.41
N ASP A 71 9.45 7.72 -3.99
CA ASP A 71 10.11 8.05 -2.73
C ASP A 71 9.27 7.75 -1.48
N CYS A 72 8.40 6.74 -1.53
CA CYS A 72 7.51 6.38 -0.44
C CYS A 72 8.10 5.29 0.46
N PHE A 73 7.75 5.37 1.73
CA PHE A 73 8.04 4.34 2.73
C PHE A 73 6.74 3.74 3.27
N ILE A 74 6.54 2.45 3.06
CA ILE A 74 5.40 1.69 3.58
C ILE A 74 5.93 0.77 4.68
N GLY A 75 5.57 1.08 5.91
CA GLY A 75 6.06 0.39 7.10
C GLY A 75 5.60 -1.06 7.19
N HIS A 76 6.12 -1.78 8.19
CA HIS A 76 5.80 -3.19 8.40
C HIS A 76 4.31 -3.40 8.70
N GLY A 77 3.69 -4.38 8.08
CA GLY A 77 2.30 -4.73 8.36
C GLY A 77 1.27 -3.67 8.00
N VAL A 78 1.58 -2.74 7.11
CA VAL A 78 0.59 -1.78 6.60
C VAL A 78 -0.42 -2.50 5.73
N MET A 79 -1.71 -2.23 5.99
CA MET A 79 -2.82 -2.87 5.29
C MET A 79 -3.62 -1.85 4.48
N PHE A 80 -3.71 -2.07 3.17
CA PHE A 80 -4.60 -1.32 2.31
C PHE A 80 -5.93 -2.04 2.15
N VAL A 81 -7.01 -1.29 2.07
CA VAL A 81 -8.39 -1.79 1.94
C VAL A 81 -9.02 -1.18 0.68
N ASN A 82 -9.72 -1.98 -0.10
CA ASN A 82 -10.44 -1.50 -1.30
C ASN A 82 -11.95 -1.73 -1.24
N ASP A 83 -12.43 -2.63 -0.38
CA ASP A 83 -13.85 -2.93 -0.19
C ASP A 83 -14.33 -2.39 1.17
N LEU A 84 -15.33 -1.53 1.14
CA LEU A 84 -15.89 -0.88 2.33
C LEU A 84 -17.16 -1.57 2.86
N PHE A 85 -17.48 -2.76 2.35
CA PHE A 85 -18.65 -3.56 2.79
C PHE A 85 -19.97 -2.78 2.83
N LYS A 86 -20.19 -1.88 1.88
CA LYS A 86 -21.33 -0.95 1.87
C LYS A 86 -22.70 -1.64 1.89
N GLN A 87 -22.75 -2.90 1.53
CA GLN A 87 -23.98 -3.71 1.52
C GLN A 87 -24.01 -4.75 2.66
N GLY A 88 -23.18 -4.56 3.70
CA GLY A 88 -23.15 -5.44 4.85
C GLY A 88 -22.27 -6.67 4.71
N GLY A 89 -21.50 -6.77 3.62
CA GLY A 89 -20.56 -7.88 3.39
C GLY A 89 -19.61 -7.59 2.23
N PRO A 90 -18.67 -8.51 1.94
CA PRO A 90 -17.74 -8.34 0.84
C PRO A 90 -18.45 -8.19 -0.50
N SER A 91 -18.00 -7.24 -1.31
CA SER A 91 -18.49 -7.10 -2.67
C SER A 91 -17.92 -8.20 -3.55
N GLY A 92 -18.80 -8.97 -4.19
CA GLY A 92 -18.39 -9.94 -5.19
C GLY A 92 -17.95 -9.34 -6.53
N ASN A 93 -17.99 -8.02 -6.66
CA ASN A 93 -17.66 -7.30 -7.89
C ASN A 93 -16.53 -6.31 -7.66
N ALA A 94 -15.36 -6.57 -8.28
CA ALA A 94 -14.19 -5.70 -8.23
C ALA A 94 -14.44 -4.27 -8.79
N GLU A 95 -15.43 -4.07 -9.62
CA GLU A 95 -15.79 -2.73 -10.11
C GLU A 95 -16.31 -1.81 -9.00
N SER A 96 -16.91 -2.38 -7.96
CA SER A 96 -17.40 -1.62 -6.80
C SER A 96 -16.28 -1.20 -5.82
N TRP A 97 -15.09 -1.81 -5.90
CA TRP A 97 -13.95 -1.47 -5.07
C TRP A 97 -13.44 -0.07 -5.38
N LYS A 98 -12.94 0.59 -4.37
CA LYS A 98 -12.45 1.96 -4.47
C LYS A 98 -10.93 2.00 -4.55
N SER A 99 -10.43 3.02 -5.23
CA SER A 99 -9.00 3.23 -5.41
C SER A 99 -8.38 4.04 -4.28
N THR A 100 -7.10 3.78 -4.03
CA THR A 100 -6.23 4.58 -3.16
C THR A 100 -5.09 5.13 -3.99
N HIS A 101 -4.76 6.41 -3.80
CA HIS A 101 -3.59 7.02 -4.38
C HIS A 101 -2.72 7.65 -3.29
N ILE A 102 -1.45 7.27 -3.26
CA ILE A 102 -0.43 7.81 -2.36
C ILE A 102 0.51 8.68 -3.18
N GLY A 103 0.61 9.95 -2.80
CA GLY A 103 1.50 10.92 -3.43
C GLY A 103 2.99 10.64 -3.16
N ASN A 104 3.85 11.53 -3.63
CA ASN A 104 5.29 11.37 -3.48
C ASN A 104 5.75 11.65 -2.04
N GLN A 105 6.84 11.02 -1.62
CA GLN A 105 7.49 11.27 -0.32
C GLN A 105 6.53 11.06 0.87
N VAL A 106 5.67 10.06 0.77
CA VAL A 106 4.77 9.66 1.86
C VAL A 106 5.41 8.55 2.67
N SER A 107 5.40 8.69 3.99
CA SER A 107 5.86 7.65 4.92
C SER A 107 4.69 7.14 5.76
N ILE A 108 4.43 5.85 5.71
CA ILE A 108 3.35 5.20 6.46
C ILE A 108 3.96 4.30 7.53
N GLY A 109 3.64 4.59 8.79
CA GLY A 109 4.14 3.84 9.93
C GLY A 109 3.57 2.42 10.03
N SER A 110 4.27 1.57 10.75
CA SER A 110 3.93 0.15 10.90
C SER A 110 2.50 -0.07 11.41
N ASN A 111 1.84 -1.11 10.89
CA ASN A 111 0.48 -1.51 11.27
C ASN A 111 -0.60 -0.44 11.04
N ALA A 112 -0.34 0.56 10.21
CA ALA A 112 -1.40 1.47 9.80
C ALA A 112 -2.37 0.79 8.83
N THR A 113 -3.63 1.19 8.86
CA THR A 113 -4.67 0.74 7.92
C THR A 113 -5.10 1.91 7.05
N ILE A 114 -5.05 1.72 5.74
CA ILE A 114 -5.36 2.75 4.75
C ILE A 114 -6.62 2.34 4.01
N LEU A 115 -7.71 3.06 4.26
CA LEU A 115 -8.94 2.93 3.50
C LEU A 115 -8.78 3.58 2.13
N PRO A 116 -9.73 3.37 1.19
CA PRO A 116 -9.70 4.03 -0.12
C PRO A 116 -9.71 5.55 0.01
N VAL A 117 -8.56 6.17 -0.13
CA VAL A 117 -8.32 7.60 0.07
C VAL A 117 -7.28 8.13 -0.91
N GLN A 118 -7.25 9.45 -1.06
CA GLN A 118 -6.19 10.19 -1.74
C GLN A 118 -5.29 10.83 -0.68
N ILE A 119 -3.99 10.55 -0.72
CA ILE A 119 -3.01 11.16 0.18
C ILE A 119 -2.05 12.01 -0.66
N THR A 120 -1.99 13.30 -0.36
CA THR A 120 -1.08 14.23 -1.05
C THR A 120 0.39 13.94 -0.74
N ASN A 121 1.29 14.67 -1.40
CA ASN A 121 2.72 14.53 -1.18
C ASN A 121 3.15 14.96 0.24
N GLN A 122 4.30 14.45 0.69
CA GLN A 122 4.96 14.86 1.93
C GLN A 122 4.06 14.70 3.17
N VAL A 123 3.49 13.50 3.31
CA VAL A 123 2.66 13.12 4.46
C VAL A 123 3.36 12.02 5.25
N VAL A 124 3.30 12.12 6.57
CA VAL A 124 3.69 11.04 7.48
C VAL A 124 2.48 10.52 8.22
N ILE A 125 2.24 9.23 8.14
CA ILE A 125 1.20 8.52 8.89
C ILE A 125 1.86 7.78 10.05
N GLY A 126 1.39 8.04 11.26
CA GLY A 126 1.89 7.38 12.46
C GLY A 126 1.58 5.88 12.50
N ALA A 127 2.40 5.13 13.21
CA ALA A 127 2.18 3.69 13.40
C ALA A 127 0.80 3.43 14.02
N GLY A 128 0.13 2.37 13.56
CA GLY A 128 -1.19 1.98 14.04
C GLY A 128 -2.34 2.91 13.68
N ALA A 129 -2.11 3.94 12.88
CA ALA A 129 -3.16 4.85 12.46
C ALA A 129 -4.17 4.19 11.51
N VAL A 130 -5.41 4.68 11.51
CA VAL A 130 -6.44 4.28 10.54
C VAL A 130 -6.84 5.51 9.72
N VAL A 131 -6.41 5.54 8.46
CA VAL A 131 -6.70 6.66 7.54
C VAL A 131 -8.04 6.39 6.86
N THR A 132 -9.05 7.18 7.19
CA THR A 132 -10.43 6.99 6.74
C THR A 132 -10.91 8.06 5.77
N LYS A 133 -10.14 9.14 5.59
CA LYS A 133 -10.48 10.29 4.74
C LYS A 133 -9.26 10.75 3.96
N ASP A 134 -9.50 11.42 2.84
CA ASP A 134 -8.46 12.06 2.05
C ASP A 134 -7.61 13.00 2.88
N ILE A 135 -6.31 13.01 2.60
CA ILE A 135 -5.33 13.92 3.19
C ILE A 135 -4.84 14.86 2.09
N THR A 136 -5.22 16.11 2.17
CA THR A 136 -4.97 17.13 1.15
C THR A 136 -3.84 18.08 1.49
N GLU A 137 -3.30 18.01 2.70
CA GLU A 137 -2.22 18.89 3.18
C GLU A 137 -1.03 18.06 3.69
N PRO A 138 0.21 18.47 3.41
CA PRO A 138 1.39 17.89 4.03
C PRO A 138 1.33 17.96 5.55
N GLY A 139 1.91 16.97 6.23
CA GLY A 139 1.95 16.95 7.69
C GLY A 139 2.07 15.56 8.28
N PHE A 140 2.08 15.52 9.61
CA PHE A 140 2.06 14.29 10.40
C PHE A 140 0.62 14.01 10.88
N TYR A 141 0.13 12.82 10.56
CA TYR A 141 -1.21 12.34 10.90
C TYR A 141 -1.12 11.07 11.73
N ALA A 142 -1.95 10.93 12.74
CA ALA A 142 -1.98 9.73 13.59
C ALA A 142 -3.35 9.50 14.21
N GLY A 143 -3.52 8.32 14.77
CA GLY A 143 -4.72 7.92 15.51
C GLY A 143 -5.75 7.15 14.69
N ASN A 144 -6.86 6.81 15.33
CA ASN A 144 -8.00 6.13 14.73
C ASN A 144 -9.31 6.86 15.10
N PRO A 145 -9.96 7.56 14.15
CA PRO A 145 -9.47 7.87 12.81
C PRO A 145 -8.25 8.80 12.84
N ALA A 146 -7.39 8.70 11.82
CA ALA A 146 -6.19 9.54 11.71
C ALA A 146 -6.56 11.02 11.57
N LYS A 147 -5.86 11.86 12.33
CA LYS A 147 -6.00 13.33 12.31
C LYS A 147 -4.63 13.99 12.24
N LYS A 148 -4.57 15.19 11.69
CA LYS A 148 -3.35 15.99 11.65
C LYS A 148 -2.88 16.33 13.05
N ILE A 149 -1.66 15.98 13.38
CA ILE A 149 -1.03 16.23 14.69
C ILE A 149 -0.15 17.47 14.64
N ARG A 150 0.62 17.63 13.54
CA ARG A 150 1.53 18.77 13.37
C ARG A 150 1.97 18.90 11.91
N SER A 151 2.58 20.02 11.57
CA SER A 151 3.33 20.18 10.32
C SER A 151 4.63 19.38 10.35
N LEU A 152 5.18 19.08 9.18
CA LEU A 152 6.53 18.50 9.09
C LEU A 152 7.58 19.60 9.32
N PRO A 153 8.77 19.26 9.84
CA PRO A 153 9.90 20.18 9.89
C PRO A 153 10.22 20.71 8.48
N LYS A 154 10.66 21.96 8.41
CA LYS A 154 11.19 22.56 7.19
C LYS A 154 12.57 22.00 6.86
#